data_bd6ad844f3a741672f09c790769826ee
#
_entry.id   bd6ad844f3a741672f09c790769826ee
#
_cell.length_a   1.000
_cell.length_b   1.000
_cell.length_c   1.000
_cell.angle_alpha   90.00
_cell.angle_beta   90.00
_cell.angle_gamma   90.00
#
_symmetry.space_group_name_H-M   'P 1'
#
loop_
_entity.id
_entity.type
_entity.pdbx_description
1 polymer ?
#
loop_
_entity_poly.entity_id
_entity_poly.type
_entity_poly.pdbx_seq_one_letter_code
_entity_poly.pdbx_strand_id
1 'polypeptide(L)'
;MKYLYDGGNLKISLNEELDMNSCRELRQVIDGYIMKYQPNEVTFDLSNVNFMDSSGIGLIIGRYNLIKLLDSKLTILNPSEPIKRIIELSSLGRSITLRCS
;
A
#
# COMPACT_ATOMS: atom_id res chain seq x y z
N MET A 1 4.45 5.68 -10.17
CA MET A 1 3.98 4.36 -9.68
C MET A 1 4.24 3.30 -10.73
N LYS A 2 4.71 2.16 -10.30
CA LYS A 2 4.87 0.98 -11.16
C LYS A 2 4.13 -0.18 -10.53
N TYR A 3 3.71 -1.15 -11.33
CA TYR A 3 3.07 -2.34 -10.79
C TYR A 3 3.55 -3.59 -11.53
N LEU A 4 3.45 -4.72 -10.83
CA LEU A 4 3.74 -6.03 -11.39
C LEU A 4 2.78 -7.02 -10.77
N TYR A 5 2.07 -7.79 -11.59
CA TYR A 5 1.23 -8.88 -11.11
C TYR A 5 1.85 -10.20 -11.51
N ASP A 6 2.12 -11.06 -10.53
CA ASP A 6 2.74 -12.37 -10.79
C ASP A 6 2.36 -13.34 -9.69
N GLY A 7 1.88 -14.52 -10.09
CA GLY A 7 1.61 -15.60 -9.15
C GLY A 7 0.63 -15.27 -8.04
N GLY A 8 -0.35 -14.42 -8.32
CA GLY A 8 -1.33 -14.01 -7.32
C GLY A 8 -0.90 -12.82 -6.46
N ASN A 9 0.30 -12.29 -6.67
CA ASN A 9 0.81 -11.14 -5.94
C ASN A 9 0.79 -9.91 -6.84
N LEU A 10 0.08 -8.87 -6.40
CA LEU A 10 0.10 -7.56 -7.04
C LEU A 10 1.07 -6.67 -6.28
N LYS A 11 2.22 -6.39 -6.87
CA LYS A 11 3.21 -5.50 -6.27
C LYS A 11 3.08 -4.12 -6.86
N ILE A 12 2.91 -3.13 -5.98
CA ILE A 12 2.79 -1.73 -6.36
C ILE A 12 3.97 -0.97 -5.77
N SER A 13 4.80 -0.44 -6.65
CA SER A 13 5.98 0.33 -6.25
C SER A 13 5.65 1.81 -6.38
N LEU A 14 5.66 2.50 -5.24
CA LEU A 14 5.36 3.92 -5.16
C LEU A 14 6.66 4.70 -5.09
N ASN A 15 6.71 5.84 -5.79
CA ASN A 15 7.84 6.75 -5.74
C ASN A 15 7.38 8.20 -5.58
N GLU A 16 6.09 8.37 -5.35
CA GLU A 16 5.48 9.68 -5.13
C GLU A 16 5.54 10.05 -3.65
N GLU A 17 5.46 11.34 -3.35
CA GLU A 17 5.12 11.75 -2.00
C GLU A 17 3.65 11.40 -1.78
N LEU A 18 3.35 10.78 -0.64
CA LEU A 18 1.98 10.34 -0.36
C LEU A 18 1.22 11.42 0.39
N ASP A 19 0.85 12.44 -0.35
CA ASP A 19 0.05 13.57 0.12
C ASP A 19 -1.37 13.49 -0.45
N MET A 20 -2.19 14.49 -0.14
CA MET A 20 -3.59 14.50 -0.55
C MET A 20 -3.76 14.46 -2.07
N ASN A 21 -2.90 15.18 -2.81
CA ASN A 21 -3.03 15.25 -4.26
C ASN A 21 -2.65 13.94 -4.95
N SER A 22 -1.51 13.36 -4.59
CA SER A 22 -1.06 12.11 -5.19
C SER A 22 -1.97 10.96 -4.81
N CYS A 23 -2.42 10.90 -3.55
CA CYS A 23 -3.25 9.81 -3.07
C CYS A 23 -4.62 9.78 -3.73
N ARG A 24 -5.15 10.91 -4.15
CA ARG A 24 -6.43 10.96 -4.85
C ARG A 24 -6.37 10.17 -6.15
N GLU A 25 -5.31 10.37 -6.93
CA GLU A 25 -5.13 9.66 -8.20
C GLU A 25 -4.73 8.21 -7.99
N LEU A 26 -3.79 7.97 -7.07
CA LEU A 26 -3.29 6.62 -6.79
C LEU A 26 -4.42 5.69 -6.34
N ARG A 27 -5.34 6.20 -5.54
CA ARG A 27 -6.46 5.39 -5.06
C ARG A 27 -7.24 4.78 -6.21
N GLN A 28 -7.57 5.59 -7.22
CA GLN A 28 -8.36 5.11 -8.36
C GLN A 28 -7.60 4.10 -9.18
N VAL A 29 -6.32 4.37 -9.44
CA VAL A 29 -5.48 3.48 -10.25
C VAL A 29 -5.26 2.15 -9.54
N ILE A 30 -4.94 2.20 -8.25
CA ILE A 30 -4.67 0.98 -7.47
C ILE A 30 -5.93 0.14 -7.33
N ASP A 31 -7.08 0.77 -7.04
CA ASP A 31 -8.35 0.04 -6.95
C ASP A 31 -8.67 -0.66 -8.27
N GLY A 32 -8.39 0.00 -9.40
CA GLY A 32 -8.59 -0.60 -10.71
C GLY A 32 -7.77 -1.87 -10.90
N TYR A 33 -6.50 -1.87 -10.49
CA TYR A 33 -5.66 -3.07 -10.57
C TYR A 33 -6.12 -4.16 -9.62
N ILE A 34 -6.52 -3.81 -8.40
CA ILE A 34 -7.02 -4.79 -7.44
C ILE A 34 -8.27 -5.47 -7.98
N MET A 35 -9.20 -4.71 -8.53
CA MET A 35 -10.43 -5.28 -9.08
C MET A 35 -10.17 -6.11 -10.34
N LYS A 36 -9.21 -5.70 -11.16
CA LYS A 36 -8.86 -6.42 -12.39
C LYS A 36 -8.24 -7.78 -12.09
N TYR A 37 -7.27 -7.82 -11.18
CA TYR A 37 -6.47 -9.01 -10.93
C TYR A 37 -7.01 -9.86 -9.78
N GLN A 38 -7.75 -9.26 -8.84
CA GLN A 38 -8.23 -9.92 -7.62
C GLN A 38 -7.11 -10.75 -6.97
N PRO A 39 -6.01 -10.10 -6.59
CA PRO A 39 -4.81 -10.80 -6.13
C PRO A 39 -5.02 -11.49 -4.78
N ASN A 40 -4.20 -12.49 -4.50
CA ASN A 40 -4.14 -13.13 -3.19
C ASN A 40 -3.35 -12.31 -2.19
N GLU A 41 -2.42 -11.50 -2.69
CA GLU A 41 -1.60 -10.61 -1.88
C GLU A 41 -1.35 -9.32 -2.63
N VAL A 42 -1.39 -8.21 -1.89
CA VAL A 42 -0.97 -6.90 -2.42
C VAL A 42 0.24 -6.45 -1.62
N THR A 43 1.31 -6.08 -2.32
CA THR A 43 2.52 -5.57 -1.71
C THR A 43 2.72 -4.13 -2.13
N PHE A 44 2.82 -3.22 -1.16
CA PHE A 44 3.23 -1.85 -1.42
C PHE A 44 4.71 -1.70 -1.13
N ASP A 45 5.50 -1.44 -2.16
CA ASP A 45 6.92 -1.16 -2.01
C ASP A 45 7.11 0.34 -1.80
N LEU A 46 7.51 0.71 -0.61
CA LEU A 46 7.70 2.11 -0.20
C LEU A 46 9.16 2.51 -0.16
N SER A 47 10.05 1.73 -0.78
CA SER A 47 11.50 2.00 -0.76
C SER A 47 11.84 3.42 -1.23
N ASN A 48 11.08 3.96 -2.17
CA ASN A 48 11.34 5.25 -2.79
C ASN A 48 10.35 6.33 -2.36
N VAL A 49 9.60 6.08 -1.28
CA VAL A 49 8.68 7.08 -0.72
C VAL A 49 9.39 7.81 0.41
N ASN A 50 9.56 9.12 0.25
CA ASN A 50 10.27 9.96 1.21
C ASN A 50 9.34 10.73 2.15
N PHE A 51 8.06 10.81 1.81
CA PHE A 51 7.10 11.59 2.59
C PHE A 51 5.74 10.92 2.58
N MET A 52 5.10 10.90 3.74
CA MET A 52 3.73 10.40 3.90
C MET A 52 3.04 11.22 4.99
N ASP A 53 1.86 11.74 4.68
CA ASP A 53 1.00 12.36 5.68
C ASP A 53 -0.21 11.45 5.95
N SER A 54 -1.23 11.98 6.62
CA SER A 54 -2.44 11.22 6.94
C SER A 54 -3.17 10.72 5.69
N SER A 55 -3.00 11.39 4.55
CA SER A 55 -3.59 10.94 3.28
C SER A 55 -2.96 9.63 2.83
N GLY A 56 -1.65 9.45 3.05
CA GLY A 56 -0.96 8.19 2.75
C GLY A 56 -1.47 7.05 3.62
N ILE A 57 -1.67 7.31 4.90
CA ILE A 57 -2.26 6.30 5.79
C ILE A 57 -3.68 5.96 5.32
N GLY A 58 -4.47 6.96 4.95
CA GLY A 58 -5.83 6.73 4.43
C GLY A 58 -5.82 5.91 3.14
N LEU A 59 -4.85 6.15 2.26
CA LEU A 59 -4.69 5.36 1.05
C LEU A 59 -4.49 3.88 1.38
N ILE A 60 -3.57 3.59 2.30
CA ILE A 60 -3.27 2.22 2.71
C ILE A 60 -4.46 1.58 3.40
N ILE A 61 -5.11 2.29 4.33
CA ILE A 61 -6.28 1.77 5.04
C ILE A 61 -7.42 1.43 4.07
N GLY A 62 -7.70 2.31 3.12
CA GLY A 62 -8.75 2.07 2.14
C GLY A 62 -8.47 0.85 1.29
N ARG A 63 -7.22 0.68 0.87
CA ARG A 63 -6.82 -0.50 0.08
C ARG A 63 -6.87 -1.76 0.94
N TYR A 64 -6.45 -1.68 2.19
CA TYR A 64 -6.55 -2.80 3.11
C TYR A 64 -8.00 -3.27 3.26
N ASN A 65 -8.93 -2.32 3.48
CA ASN A 65 -10.34 -2.66 3.64
C ASN A 65 -10.91 -3.32 2.37
N LEU A 66 -10.49 -2.84 1.19
CA LEU A 66 -10.94 -3.40 -0.08
C LEU A 66 -10.43 -4.84 -0.25
N ILE A 67 -9.13 -5.07 -0.05
CA ILE A 67 -8.55 -6.39 -0.30
C ILE A 67 -8.96 -7.41 0.76
N LYS A 68 -9.32 -6.96 1.95
CA LYS A 68 -9.85 -7.83 2.98
C LYS A 68 -11.13 -8.52 2.53
N LEU A 69 -11.95 -7.82 1.75
CA LEU A 69 -13.17 -8.41 1.18
C LEU A 69 -12.85 -9.50 0.16
N LEU A 70 -11.65 -9.52 -0.38
CA LEU A 70 -11.18 -10.52 -1.35
C LEU A 70 -10.35 -11.61 -0.68
N ASP A 71 -10.30 -11.65 0.64
CA ASP A 71 -9.44 -12.56 1.42
C ASP A 71 -7.96 -12.42 1.05
N SER A 72 -7.55 -11.22 0.66
CA SER A 72 -6.15 -10.93 0.31
C SER A 72 -5.38 -10.44 1.52
N LYS A 73 -4.05 -10.58 1.44
CA LYS A 73 -3.13 -10.06 2.46
C LYS A 73 -2.47 -8.78 1.96
N LEU A 74 -2.15 -7.89 2.89
CA LEU A 74 -1.42 -6.67 2.58
C LEU A 74 -0.04 -6.73 3.21
N THR A 75 0.99 -6.47 2.40
CA THR A 75 2.37 -6.37 2.85
C THR A 75 2.91 -5.00 2.47
N ILE A 76 3.59 -4.35 3.41
CA ILE A 76 4.33 -3.11 3.16
C ILE A 76 5.80 -3.46 3.15
N LEU A 77 6.48 -3.14 2.05
CA LEU A 77 7.87 -3.49 1.84
C LEU A 77 8.76 -2.25 1.92
N ASN A 78 9.78 -2.33 2.75
CA ASN A 78 10.85 -1.32 2.87
C ASN A 78 10.37 0.11 3.15
N PRO A 79 9.46 0.34 4.12
CA PRO A 79 9.15 1.72 4.50
C PRO A 79 10.36 2.34 5.18
N SER A 80 10.59 3.64 4.98
CA SER A 80 11.62 4.36 5.75
C SER A 80 11.24 4.34 7.23
N GLU A 81 12.22 4.57 8.11
CA GLU A 81 11.95 4.54 9.55
C GLU A 81 10.83 5.49 9.99
N PRO A 82 10.79 6.76 9.53
CA PRO A 82 9.67 7.63 9.89
C PRO A 82 8.32 7.10 9.40
N ILE A 83 8.26 6.57 8.18
CA ILE A 83 7.02 6.04 7.61
C ILE A 83 6.61 4.76 8.33
N LYS A 84 7.56 3.89 8.64
CA LYS A 84 7.29 2.67 9.40
C LYS A 84 6.66 3.00 10.74
N ARG A 85 7.18 4.03 11.43
CA ARG A 85 6.65 4.46 12.72
C ARG A 85 5.23 4.97 12.61
N ILE A 86 4.92 5.73 11.56
CA ILE A 86 3.57 6.22 11.31
C ILE A 86 2.61 5.05 11.12
N ILE A 87 3.01 4.05 10.32
CA ILE A 87 2.20 2.87 10.07
C ILE A 87 1.99 2.07 11.35
N GLU A 88 3.04 1.86 12.14
CA GLU A 88 2.96 1.10 13.38
C GLU A 88 2.05 1.75 14.41
N LEU A 89 2.00 3.08 14.44
CA LEU A 89 1.14 3.82 15.36
C LEU A 89 -0.30 3.91 14.87
N SER A 90 -0.57 3.55 13.63
CA SER A 90 -1.91 3.57 13.07
C SER A 90 -2.66 2.29 13.46
N SER A 91 -3.96 2.26 13.16
CA SER A 91 -4.78 1.07 13.38
C SER A 91 -4.34 -0.12 12.53
N LEU A 92 -3.51 0.11 11.51
CA LEU A 92 -3.01 -0.95 10.63
C LEU A 92 -1.86 -1.75 11.23
N GLY A 93 -1.20 -1.23 12.27
CA GLY A 93 0.04 -1.80 12.77
C GLY A 93 -0.02 -3.28 13.13
N ARG A 94 -1.20 -3.80 13.46
CA ARG A 94 -1.40 -5.21 13.81
C ARG A 94 -2.00 -6.04 12.67
N SER A 95 -2.48 -5.39 11.62
CA SER A 95 -3.27 -6.04 10.59
C SER A 95 -2.50 -6.29 9.31
N ILE A 96 -1.34 -5.67 9.15
CA ILE A 96 -0.53 -5.78 7.95
C ILE A 96 0.85 -6.29 8.30
N THR A 97 1.52 -6.86 7.29
CA THR A 97 2.89 -7.33 7.43
C THR A 97 3.85 -6.24 6.97
N LEU A 98 4.83 -5.91 7.82
CA LEU A 98 5.91 -4.99 7.46
C LEU A 98 7.16 -5.81 7.19
N ARG A 99 7.76 -5.63 6.02
CA ARG A 99 8.96 -6.37 5.61
C ARG A 99 10.05 -5.39 5.19
N CYS A 100 11.26 -5.67 5.65
CA CYS A 100 12.46 -4.93 5.23
C CYS A 100 13.42 -5.96 4.63
N SER A 101 13.92 -5.65 3.45
CA SER A 101 14.88 -6.52 2.77
C SER A 101 16.29 -5.96 2.86
#